data_ce96cf91265acb89a0e22c04d656d234
#
_entry.id   ce96cf91265acb89a0e22c04d656d234
#
_cell.length_a   1.000
_cell.length_b   1.000
_cell.length_c   1.000
_cell.angle_alpha   90.00
_cell.angle_beta   90.00
_cell.angle_gamma   90.00
#
_symmetry.space_group_name_H-M   'P 1'
#
loop_
_entity.id
_entity.type
_entity.pdbx_description
1 polymer ?
#
loop_
_entity_poly.entity_id
_entity_poly.type
_entity_poly.pdbx_seq_one_letter_code
_entity_poly.pdbx_strand_id
1 'polypeptide(L)'
;MVYRASLLLACTFAASLGAAGAAMNSSAANGRAIFQTGRDVAGKQIRAMRPPLRPSCAACHGVNGAGGIHVGSAVSADLRHAALVTHMKHPYTLALLERAIAKGIDSDGQPLNTVMPRWQMSSTDLHDVSEYVLTQLK
;
A
#
# COMPACT_ATOMS: atom_id res chain seq x y z
N MET A 1 -38.32 -14.04 58.51
CA MET A 1 -38.29 -14.28 57.04
C MET A 1 -37.37 -13.24 56.45
N VAL A 2 -36.16 -13.66 56.04
CA VAL A 2 -35.13 -12.77 55.50
C VAL A 2 -34.87 -13.17 54.06
N TYR A 3 -35.29 -12.33 53.10
CA TYR A 3 -35.02 -12.53 51.68
C TYR A 3 -33.61 -12.04 51.35
N ARG A 4 -32.73 -12.95 50.94
CA ARG A 4 -31.40 -12.66 50.35
C ARG A 4 -31.59 -12.40 48.87
N ALA A 5 -31.35 -11.18 48.42
CA ALA A 5 -31.23 -10.85 47.02
C ALA A 5 -29.83 -11.21 46.53
N SER A 6 -29.74 -12.18 45.61
CA SER A 6 -28.50 -12.51 44.87
C SER A 6 -28.33 -11.55 43.71
N LEU A 7 -27.28 -10.73 43.77
CA LEU A 7 -26.86 -9.90 42.65
C LEU A 7 -26.07 -10.80 41.68
N LEU A 8 -26.61 -11.01 40.49
CA LEU A 8 -25.89 -11.62 39.36
C LEU A 8 -25.06 -10.53 38.69
N LEU A 9 -23.76 -10.65 38.79
CA LEU A 9 -22.78 -9.83 38.08
C LEU A 9 -22.68 -10.35 36.64
N ALA A 10 -23.32 -9.67 35.70
CA ALA A 10 -23.16 -9.96 34.27
C ALA A 10 -21.84 -9.31 33.80
N CYS A 11 -20.83 -10.13 33.57
CA CYS A 11 -19.61 -9.72 32.87
C CYS A 11 -19.92 -9.54 31.37
N THR A 12 -20.01 -8.30 30.94
CA THR A 12 -20.05 -7.95 29.50
C THR A 12 -18.66 -8.05 28.92
N PHE A 13 -18.35 -9.20 28.30
CA PHE A 13 -17.25 -9.35 27.34
C PHE A 13 -17.80 -8.99 25.96
N ALA A 14 -17.64 -7.74 25.56
CA ALA A 14 -17.97 -7.36 24.19
C ALA A 14 -16.96 -6.31 23.67
N ALA A 15 -16.45 -6.55 22.48
CA ALA A 15 -15.88 -5.60 21.55
C ALA A 15 -14.36 -5.36 21.58
N SER A 16 -13.56 -6.37 21.21
CA SER A 16 -12.21 -6.14 20.66
C SER A 16 -12.04 -6.54 19.19
N LEU A 17 -13.02 -7.21 18.56
CA LEU A 17 -12.91 -7.61 17.15
C LEU A 17 -13.22 -6.49 16.13
N GLY A 18 -13.96 -5.46 16.52
CA GLY A 18 -14.38 -4.40 15.60
C GLY A 18 -13.27 -3.42 15.19
N ALA A 19 -12.31 -3.15 16.07
CA ALA A 19 -11.28 -2.15 15.82
C ALA A 19 -10.20 -2.60 14.83
N ALA A 20 -9.81 -3.89 14.85
CA ALA A 20 -8.81 -4.43 13.93
C ALA A 20 -9.33 -4.49 12.49
N GLY A 21 -10.58 -4.89 12.29
CA GLY A 21 -11.20 -4.92 10.97
C GLY A 21 -11.38 -3.53 10.35
N ALA A 22 -11.71 -2.53 11.14
CA ALA A 22 -11.82 -1.14 10.69
C ALA A 22 -10.46 -0.54 10.33
N ALA A 23 -9.41 -0.86 11.08
CA ALA A 23 -8.04 -0.41 10.79
C ALA A 23 -7.49 -1.03 9.49
N MET A 24 -7.71 -2.32 9.25
CA MET A 24 -7.31 -2.99 8.01
C MET A 24 -8.06 -2.44 6.79
N ASN A 25 -9.35 -2.15 6.93
CA ASN A 25 -10.12 -1.52 5.86
C ASN A 25 -9.65 -0.08 5.55
N SER A 26 -9.22 0.68 6.57
CA SER A 26 -8.69 2.03 6.39
C SER A 26 -7.32 2.02 5.70
N SER A 27 -6.42 1.09 6.06
CA SER A 27 -5.11 0.92 5.42
C SER A 27 -5.23 0.55 3.93
N ALA A 28 -6.06 -0.45 3.60
CA ALA A 28 -6.31 -0.83 2.22
C ALA A 28 -6.94 0.30 1.39
N ALA A 29 -7.87 1.07 1.99
CA ALA A 29 -8.48 2.22 1.34
C ALA A 29 -7.45 3.33 1.07
N ASN A 30 -6.57 3.61 2.05
CA ASN A 30 -5.50 4.59 1.92
C ASN A 30 -4.49 4.17 0.83
N GLY A 31 -4.00 2.94 0.88
CA GLY A 31 -3.09 2.40 -0.13
C GLY A 31 -3.67 2.47 -1.54
N ARG A 32 -4.96 2.13 -1.69
CA ARG A 32 -5.69 2.26 -2.96
C ARG A 32 -5.77 3.71 -3.43
N ALA A 33 -6.12 4.65 -2.54
CA ALA A 33 -6.23 6.07 -2.87
C ALA A 33 -4.89 6.60 -3.37
N ILE A 34 -3.81 6.32 -2.65
CA ILE A 34 -2.45 6.71 -3.04
C ILE A 34 -2.07 6.12 -4.40
N PHE A 35 -2.27 4.81 -4.59
CA PHE A 35 -1.94 4.13 -5.84
C PHE A 35 -2.69 4.74 -7.04
N GLN A 36 -4.00 4.92 -6.92
CA GLN A 36 -4.87 5.36 -8.00
C GLN A 36 -4.73 6.86 -8.31
N THR A 37 -4.64 7.70 -7.27
CA THR A 37 -4.78 9.14 -7.41
C THR A 37 -3.54 9.95 -7.07
N GLY A 38 -2.54 9.35 -6.42
CA GLY A 38 -1.39 10.05 -5.84
C GLY A 38 -1.75 10.91 -4.63
N ARG A 39 -2.87 10.62 -3.97
CA ARG A 39 -3.34 11.28 -2.75
C ARG A 39 -3.70 10.25 -1.70
N ASP A 40 -3.49 10.57 -0.42
CA ASP A 40 -4.01 9.78 0.68
C ASP A 40 -5.54 9.95 0.83
N VAL A 41 -6.15 9.17 1.73
CA VAL A 41 -7.61 9.25 1.98
C VAL A 41 -8.05 10.60 2.55
N ALA A 42 -7.15 11.39 3.13
CA ALA A 42 -7.42 12.75 3.58
C ALA A 42 -7.29 13.79 2.43
N GLY A 43 -6.94 13.35 1.22
CA GLY A 43 -6.78 14.20 0.04
C GLY A 43 -5.42 14.89 -0.07
N LYS A 44 -4.47 14.60 0.84
CA LYS A 44 -3.13 15.17 0.80
C LYS A 44 -2.33 14.58 -0.36
N GLN A 45 -1.76 15.44 -1.20
CA GLN A 45 -0.93 15.04 -2.33
C GLN A 45 0.37 14.37 -1.87
N ILE A 46 0.64 13.17 -2.38
CA ILE A 46 1.94 12.51 -2.24
C ILE A 46 2.96 13.21 -3.13
N ARG A 47 4.11 13.51 -2.56
CA ARG A 47 5.20 14.23 -3.25
C ARG A 47 6.24 13.26 -3.79
N ALA A 48 6.99 13.70 -4.77
CA ALA A 48 8.18 13.02 -5.25
C ALA A 48 9.40 13.93 -5.07
N MET A 49 10.59 13.35 -5.01
CA MET A 49 11.86 14.10 -4.92
C MET A 49 12.10 15.02 -6.13
N ARG A 50 11.55 14.63 -7.29
CA ARG A 50 11.51 15.43 -8.52
C ARG A 50 10.08 15.43 -9.04
N PRO A 51 9.64 16.48 -9.76
CA PRO A 51 8.32 16.48 -10.36
C PRO A 51 8.13 15.22 -11.20
N PRO A 52 7.12 14.38 -10.90
CA PRO A 52 6.89 13.17 -11.67
C PRO A 52 6.28 13.52 -13.03
N LEU A 53 6.57 12.71 -14.05
CA LEU A 53 5.92 12.83 -15.36
C LEU A 53 4.42 12.55 -15.28
N ARG A 54 4.00 11.78 -14.28
CA ARG A 54 2.60 11.41 -14.04
C ARG A 54 2.27 11.47 -12.54
N PRO A 55 1.01 11.78 -12.18
CA PRO A 55 0.67 12.17 -10.80
C PRO A 55 0.50 11.00 -9.82
N SER A 56 0.42 9.76 -10.29
CA SER A 56 0.15 8.58 -9.43
C SER A 56 0.84 7.32 -9.96
N CYS A 57 0.85 6.28 -9.15
CA CYS A 57 1.36 4.96 -9.54
C CYS A 57 0.55 4.39 -10.71
N ALA A 58 -0.77 4.43 -10.61
CA ALA A 58 -1.69 3.92 -11.64
C ALA A 58 -1.55 4.65 -12.98
N ALA A 59 -1.17 5.93 -12.97
CA ALA A 59 -0.97 6.70 -14.19
C ALA A 59 0.20 6.18 -15.06
N CYS A 60 1.16 5.46 -14.44
CA CYS A 60 2.25 4.78 -15.12
C CYS A 60 2.01 3.27 -15.22
N HIS A 61 1.56 2.64 -14.14
CA HIS A 61 1.46 1.18 -14.04
C HIS A 61 0.08 0.62 -14.40
N GLY A 62 -0.89 1.48 -14.75
CA GLY A 62 -2.27 1.08 -14.99
C GLY A 62 -3.07 0.91 -13.70
N VAL A 63 -4.39 1.05 -13.79
CA VAL A 63 -5.30 0.99 -12.61
C VAL A 63 -5.31 -0.38 -11.94
N ASN A 64 -4.98 -1.43 -12.68
CA ASN A 64 -4.84 -2.80 -12.21
C ASN A 64 -3.38 -3.23 -11.97
N GLY A 65 -2.42 -2.32 -12.15
CA GLY A 65 -1.00 -2.57 -11.96
C GLY A 65 -0.32 -3.39 -13.05
N ALA A 66 -0.98 -3.67 -14.18
CA ALA A 66 -0.43 -4.56 -15.23
C ALA A 66 0.81 -3.99 -15.96
N GLY A 67 1.10 -2.71 -15.80
CA GLY A 67 2.24 -2.09 -16.47
C GLY A 67 2.13 -2.04 -17.99
N GLY A 68 3.26 -2.14 -18.69
CA GLY A 68 3.33 -2.13 -20.14
C GLY A 68 3.09 -0.77 -20.79
N ILE A 69 2.99 0.29 -19.99
CA ILE A 69 2.72 1.66 -20.47
C ILE A 69 4.05 2.37 -20.73
N HIS A 70 4.18 2.97 -21.91
CA HIS A 70 5.34 3.81 -22.23
C HIS A 70 5.30 5.14 -21.46
N VAL A 71 6.40 5.42 -20.74
CA VAL A 71 6.61 6.66 -19.98
C VAL A 71 8.00 7.19 -20.35
N GLY A 72 8.04 8.17 -21.22
CA GLY A 72 9.29 8.60 -21.85
C GLY A 72 9.92 7.45 -22.65
N SER A 73 11.18 7.16 -22.40
CA SER A 73 11.92 6.05 -23.04
C SER A 73 11.76 4.71 -22.29
N ALA A 74 11.03 4.66 -21.19
CA ALA A 74 10.85 3.47 -20.38
C ALA A 74 9.47 2.85 -20.57
N VAL A 75 9.38 1.55 -20.27
CA VAL A 75 8.11 0.82 -20.16
C VAL A 75 7.90 0.50 -18.69
N SER A 76 6.70 0.77 -18.18
CA SER A 76 6.37 0.52 -16.77
C SER A 76 6.26 -0.96 -16.47
N ALA A 77 6.76 -1.36 -15.29
CA ALA A 77 6.72 -2.73 -14.83
C ALA A 77 5.30 -3.18 -14.46
N ASP A 78 5.03 -4.48 -14.60
CA ASP A 78 3.88 -5.15 -14.01
C ASP A 78 4.07 -5.22 -12.48
N LEU A 79 3.10 -4.69 -11.72
CA LEU A 79 3.09 -4.66 -10.26
C LEU A 79 2.13 -5.66 -9.65
N ARG A 80 1.53 -6.53 -10.43
CA ARG A 80 0.63 -7.56 -9.90
C ARG A 80 1.39 -8.58 -9.08
N HIS A 81 0.71 -9.19 -8.12
CA HIS A 81 1.30 -10.15 -7.18
C HIS A 81 2.13 -11.25 -7.88
N ALA A 82 1.60 -11.82 -8.97
CA ALA A 82 2.31 -12.85 -9.71
C ALA A 82 3.66 -12.35 -10.25
N ALA A 83 3.71 -11.12 -10.77
CA ALA A 83 4.93 -10.54 -11.32
C ALA A 83 5.94 -10.17 -10.21
N LEU A 84 5.46 -9.65 -9.06
CA LEU A 84 6.36 -9.19 -8.00
C LEU A 84 6.81 -10.29 -7.04
N VAL A 85 6.02 -11.34 -6.89
CA VAL A 85 6.26 -12.36 -5.85
C VAL A 85 6.44 -13.74 -6.45
N THR A 86 5.53 -14.19 -7.33
CA THR A 86 5.51 -15.58 -7.76
C THR A 86 6.57 -15.89 -8.82
N HIS A 87 6.78 -14.97 -9.76
CA HIS A 87 7.63 -15.22 -10.93
C HIS A 87 9.03 -14.62 -10.81
N MET A 88 9.36 -13.94 -9.71
CA MET A 88 10.67 -13.35 -9.50
C MET A 88 11.65 -14.31 -8.81
N LYS A 89 12.91 -14.27 -9.22
CA LYS A 89 14.01 -14.97 -8.54
C LYS A 89 14.20 -14.44 -7.11
N HIS A 90 14.06 -13.14 -6.92
CA HIS A 90 14.10 -12.46 -5.62
C HIS A 90 12.78 -11.74 -5.40
N PRO A 91 11.78 -12.40 -4.77
CA PRO A 91 10.46 -11.85 -4.56
C PRO A 91 10.48 -10.57 -3.73
N TYR A 92 9.58 -9.65 -4.05
CA TYR A 92 9.38 -8.48 -3.22
C TYR A 92 8.71 -8.85 -1.89
N THR A 93 9.34 -8.45 -0.81
CA THR A 93 8.71 -8.33 0.51
C THR A 93 8.16 -6.92 0.68
N LEU A 94 7.35 -6.69 1.71
CA LEU A 94 6.85 -5.35 2.04
C LEU A 94 8.00 -4.33 2.16
N ALA A 95 9.02 -4.63 2.94
CA ALA A 95 10.18 -3.75 3.13
C ALA A 95 10.98 -3.49 1.84
N LEU A 96 11.07 -4.48 0.95
CA LEU A 96 11.74 -4.31 -0.34
C LEU A 96 10.93 -3.42 -1.28
N LEU A 97 9.59 -3.54 -1.24
CA LEU A 97 8.73 -2.68 -2.05
C LEU A 97 8.70 -1.24 -1.52
N GLU A 98 8.65 -1.05 -0.21
CA GLU A 98 8.82 0.28 0.43
C GLU A 98 10.15 0.93 0.01
N ARG A 99 11.23 0.15 0.01
CA ARG A 99 12.54 0.61 -0.47
C ARG A 99 12.50 1.02 -1.94
N ALA A 100 11.86 0.23 -2.78
CA ALA A 100 11.72 0.52 -4.21
C ALA A 100 10.95 1.83 -4.45
N ILE A 101 9.84 2.03 -3.76
CA ILE A 101 8.99 3.22 -3.86
C ILE A 101 9.72 4.48 -3.37
N ALA A 102 10.33 4.40 -2.19
CA ALA A 102 10.94 5.57 -1.55
C ALA A 102 12.35 5.89 -2.05
N LYS A 103 13.16 4.85 -2.33
CA LYS A 103 14.59 5.00 -2.68
C LYS A 103 14.90 4.60 -4.12
N GLY A 104 14.02 3.89 -4.79
CA GLY A 104 14.21 3.41 -6.15
C GLY A 104 15.27 2.34 -6.27
N ILE A 105 15.28 1.42 -5.34
CA ILE A 105 16.18 0.25 -5.33
C ILE A 105 15.29 -0.99 -5.38
N ASP A 106 15.47 -1.83 -6.38
CA ASP A 106 14.67 -3.04 -6.60
C ASP A 106 14.97 -4.16 -5.59
N SER A 107 14.31 -5.31 -5.75
CA SER A 107 14.50 -6.47 -4.87
C SER A 107 15.92 -7.04 -4.91
N ASP A 108 16.63 -6.87 -6.03
CA ASP A 108 18.01 -7.32 -6.23
C ASP A 108 19.06 -6.30 -5.73
N GLY A 109 18.61 -5.14 -5.21
CA GLY A 109 19.49 -4.06 -4.77
C GLY A 109 19.97 -3.16 -5.91
N GLN A 110 19.40 -3.28 -7.11
CA GLN A 110 19.77 -2.47 -8.27
C GLN A 110 18.92 -1.19 -8.35
N PRO A 111 19.46 -0.10 -8.90
CA PRO A 111 18.70 1.12 -9.07
C PRO A 111 17.60 0.94 -10.13
N LEU A 112 16.38 1.32 -9.78
CA LEU A 112 15.28 1.43 -10.72
C LEU A 112 15.50 2.57 -11.71
N ASN A 113 14.89 2.46 -12.89
CA ASN A 113 14.91 3.53 -13.88
C ASN A 113 14.49 4.87 -13.27
N THR A 114 15.20 5.95 -13.62
CA THR A 114 14.97 7.29 -13.05
C THR A 114 13.65 7.93 -13.48
N VAL A 115 12.98 7.38 -14.50
CA VAL A 115 11.63 7.78 -14.90
C VAL A 115 10.62 7.44 -13.79
N MET A 116 10.83 6.36 -13.03
CA MET A 116 10.03 6.08 -11.85
C MET A 116 10.38 7.10 -10.74
N PRO A 117 9.43 7.89 -10.25
CA PRO A 117 9.68 8.86 -9.19
C PRO A 117 10.13 8.18 -7.89
N ARG A 118 10.90 8.91 -7.08
CA ARG A 118 11.18 8.53 -5.68
C ARG A 118 10.17 9.27 -4.82
N TRP A 119 9.20 8.52 -4.31
CA TRP A 119 8.06 9.09 -3.60
C TRP A 119 8.39 9.41 -2.15
N GLN A 120 7.92 10.58 -1.69
CA GLN A 120 8.08 11.06 -0.31
C GLN A 120 6.71 11.10 0.35
N MET A 121 6.54 10.27 1.35
CA MET A 121 5.28 10.14 2.10
C MET A 121 5.58 9.72 3.55
N SER A 122 4.57 9.71 4.40
CA SER A 122 4.70 9.19 5.76
C SER A 122 5.00 7.68 5.74
N SER A 123 5.53 7.14 6.83
CA SER A 123 5.74 5.70 6.95
C SER A 123 4.45 4.90 6.84
N THR A 124 3.35 5.44 7.36
CA THR A 124 2.01 4.84 7.24
C THR A 124 1.55 4.80 5.79
N ASP A 125 1.64 5.91 5.06
CA ASP A 125 1.25 5.96 3.64
C ASP A 125 2.09 5.01 2.78
N LEU A 126 3.40 4.95 3.05
CA LEU A 126 4.32 4.06 2.35
C LEU A 126 3.98 2.59 2.60
N HIS A 127 3.69 2.26 3.86
CA HIS A 127 3.24 0.92 4.26
C HIS A 127 1.93 0.56 3.54
N ASP A 128 0.92 1.42 3.64
CA ASP A 128 -0.41 1.19 3.11
C ASP A 128 -0.41 0.97 1.59
N VAL A 129 0.33 1.81 0.83
CA VAL A 129 0.41 1.65 -0.63
C VAL A 129 1.22 0.41 -1.01
N SER A 130 2.27 0.07 -0.27
CA SER A 130 3.07 -1.13 -0.53
C SER A 130 2.28 -2.40 -0.25
N GLU A 131 1.53 -2.44 0.85
CA GLU A 131 0.63 -3.55 1.17
C GLU A 131 -0.47 -3.70 0.13
N TYR A 132 -1.10 -2.58 -0.29
CA TYR A 132 -2.10 -2.59 -1.36
C TYR A 132 -1.56 -3.21 -2.65
N VAL A 133 -0.36 -2.81 -3.08
CA VAL A 133 0.28 -3.35 -4.28
C VAL A 133 0.52 -4.85 -4.15
N LEU A 134 1.09 -5.31 -3.02
CA LEU A 134 1.41 -6.72 -2.83
C LEU A 134 0.19 -7.63 -2.66
N THR A 135 -0.93 -7.11 -2.14
CA THR A 135 -2.06 -7.96 -1.74
C THR A 135 -3.30 -7.79 -2.62
N GLN A 136 -3.50 -6.63 -3.24
CA GLN A 136 -4.74 -6.29 -3.95
C GLN A 136 -4.61 -6.27 -5.48
N LEU A 137 -3.40 -6.09 -6.03
CA LEU A 137 -3.17 -6.14 -7.48
C LEU A 137 -2.96 -7.60 -7.92
N LYS A 138 -3.93 -8.14 -8.68
CA LYS A 138 -3.97 -9.54 -9.14
C LYS A 138 -3.86 -9.63 -10.65
#